data_6fa248ffe937219e0a9855152516d5bc
#
_entry.id   6fa248ffe937219e0a9855152516d5bc
#
_cell.length_a   1.000
_cell.length_b   1.000
_cell.length_c   1.000
_cell.angle_alpha   90.00
_cell.angle_beta   90.00
_cell.angle_gamma   90.00
#
_symmetry.space_group_name_H-M   'P 1'
#
loop_
_entity.id
_entity.type
_entity.pdbx_description
1 polymer ?
#
loop_
_entity_poly.entity_id
_entity_poly.type
_entity_poly.pdbx_seq_one_letter_code
_entity_poly.pdbx_strand_id
1 'polypeptide(L)'
;MTRHVLVTGGGTGIGRAVATAFAAQGDTVHITGRREAVLKETADAIGAHPIVCDHTSPEDLAGLAAALPATLDVLVNNAGGNTDIGAPDPDGLAATAAAWRRQLDANLITAVLTTELLTDRLTPGGTVVHIGSIAADKGAGAYGAAKAALASWNVDLARTLGARGVTANVVSPGYIAETEFFADVMTEQRYSTLVAATSVGRAGEPADIAGTVVYLASPGARYITGQTLAVNGGAWPSR
;
A
#
# COMPACT_ATOMS: atom_id res chain seq x y z
N MET A 1 -5.63 -22.30 11.42
CA MET A 1 -4.46 -22.38 10.52
C MET A 1 -3.83 -21.01 10.51
N THR A 2 -2.51 -20.93 10.54
CA THR A 2 -1.74 -19.67 10.43
C THR A 2 -1.87 -19.16 9.00
N ARG A 3 -2.25 -17.89 8.79
CA ARG A 3 -2.34 -17.29 7.47
C ARG A 3 -0.97 -16.87 6.97
N HIS A 4 -0.75 -16.91 5.66
CA HIS A 4 0.40 -16.34 5.00
C HIS A 4 0.05 -14.94 4.46
N VAL A 5 0.78 -13.93 4.91
CA VAL A 5 0.58 -12.51 4.58
C VAL A 5 1.80 -11.96 3.90
N LEU A 6 1.62 -11.27 2.78
CA LEU A 6 2.67 -10.49 2.13
C LEU A 6 2.33 -9.00 2.23
N VAL A 7 3.29 -8.20 2.74
CA VAL A 7 3.20 -6.73 2.77
C VAL A 7 4.34 -6.13 1.96
N THR A 8 4.03 -5.53 0.83
CA THR A 8 5.04 -4.82 0.03
C THR A 8 5.37 -3.46 0.65
N GLY A 9 6.65 -3.05 0.62
CA GLY A 9 7.09 -1.86 1.33
C GLY A 9 6.93 -1.98 2.85
N GLY A 10 7.11 -3.19 3.40
CA GLY A 10 6.85 -3.51 4.81
C GLY A 10 7.92 -3.03 5.80
N GLY A 11 9.00 -2.39 5.34
CA GLY A 11 10.11 -1.98 6.20
C GLY A 11 9.87 -0.71 7.02
N THR A 12 8.94 0.18 6.63
CA THR A 12 8.71 1.46 7.31
C THR A 12 7.24 1.88 7.26
N GLY A 13 6.89 2.91 8.02
CA GLY A 13 5.61 3.62 7.97
C GLY A 13 4.38 2.71 8.04
N ILE A 14 3.44 2.92 7.12
CA ILE A 14 2.18 2.15 7.04
C ILE A 14 2.45 0.67 6.84
N GLY A 15 3.37 0.30 5.94
CA GLY A 15 3.69 -1.10 5.66
C GLY A 15 4.22 -1.84 6.88
N ARG A 16 5.12 -1.21 7.65
CA ARG A 16 5.61 -1.76 8.93
C ARG A 16 4.48 -1.94 9.94
N ALA A 17 3.61 -0.96 10.09
CA ALA A 17 2.49 -1.04 11.02
C ALA A 17 1.50 -2.16 10.65
N VAL A 18 1.21 -2.32 9.35
CA VAL A 18 0.38 -3.41 8.83
C VAL A 18 1.03 -4.77 9.10
N ALA A 19 2.32 -4.92 8.78
CA ALA A 19 3.07 -6.15 9.04
C ALA A 19 3.08 -6.50 10.53
N THR A 20 3.32 -5.50 11.39
CA THR A 20 3.28 -5.65 12.87
C THR A 20 1.91 -6.13 13.34
N ALA A 21 0.82 -5.55 12.81
CA ALA A 21 -0.53 -5.91 13.21
C ALA A 21 -0.90 -7.36 12.84
N PHE A 22 -0.46 -7.86 11.69
CA PHE A 22 -0.65 -9.26 11.31
C PHE A 22 0.23 -10.20 12.12
N ALA A 23 1.51 -9.86 12.35
CA ALA A 23 2.41 -10.67 13.17
C ALA A 23 1.88 -10.83 14.60
N ALA A 24 1.31 -9.76 15.19
CA ALA A 24 0.68 -9.80 16.50
C ALA A 24 -0.56 -10.72 16.58
N GLN A 25 -1.19 -11.05 15.44
CA GLN A 25 -2.28 -12.04 15.36
C GLN A 25 -1.76 -13.49 15.20
N GLY A 26 -0.45 -13.68 15.12
CA GLY A 26 0.16 -15.00 14.91
C GLY A 26 0.22 -15.43 13.45
N ASP A 27 0.04 -14.51 12.50
CA ASP A 27 0.18 -14.78 11.07
C ASP A 27 1.67 -14.91 10.67
N THR A 28 1.96 -15.72 9.66
CA THR A 28 3.28 -15.76 9.04
C THR A 28 3.40 -14.61 8.05
N VAL A 29 4.18 -13.59 8.40
CA VAL A 29 4.29 -12.35 7.63
C VAL A 29 5.57 -12.33 6.81
N HIS A 30 5.43 -12.06 5.51
CA HIS A 30 6.53 -11.76 4.60
C HIS A 30 6.48 -10.26 4.31
N ILE A 31 7.64 -9.60 4.36
CA ILE A 31 7.76 -8.18 4.04
C ILE A 31 8.77 -7.97 2.93
N THR A 32 8.47 -7.05 2.00
CA THR A 32 9.39 -6.74 0.91
C THR A 32 9.78 -5.27 0.91
N GLY A 33 10.89 -4.97 0.26
CA GLY A 33 11.39 -3.62 0.05
C GLY A 33 12.78 -3.64 -0.58
N ARG A 34 13.26 -2.49 -1.03
CA ARG A 34 14.56 -2.36 -1.71
C ARG A 34 15.73 -2.17 -0.74
N ARG A 35 15.48 -1.67 0.47
CA ARG A 35 16.51 -1.35 1.48
C ARG A 35 16.67 -2.51 2.43
N GLU A 36 17.65 -3.38 2.16
CA GLU A 36 17.87 -4.63 2.90
C GLU A 36 18.01 -4.42 4.40
N ALA A 37 18.85 -3.47 4.85
CA ALA A 37 19.10 -3.22 6.27
C ALA A 37 17.82 -2.82 7.03
N VAL A 38 17.03 -1.90 6.46
CA VAL A 38 15.76 -1.44 7.05
C VAL A 38 14.73 -2.57 7.10
N LEU A 39 14.69 -3.38 6.04
CA LEU A 39 13.77 -4.51 5.95
C LEU A 39 14.12 -5.58 7.00
N LYS A 40 15.42 -5.87 7.16
CA LYS A 40 15.91 -6.82 8.15
C LYS A 40 15.63 -6.34 9.58
N GLU A 41 15.91 -5.08 9.90
CA GLU A 41 15.60 -4.49 11.21
C GLU A 41 14.13 -4.67 11.58
N THR A 42 13.22 -4.35 10.66
CA THR A 42 11.78 -4.54 10.87
C THR A 42 11.43 -6.01 11.04
N ALA A 43 11.95 -6.88 10.18
CA ALA A 43 11.68 -8.32 10.24
C ALA A 43 12.12 -8.93 11.58
N ASP A 44 13.32 -8.59 12.05
CA ASP A 44 13.85 -9.06 13.33
C ASP A 44 12.98 -8.56 14.52
N ALA A 45 12.46 -7.32 14.43
CA ALA A 45 11.64 -6.74 15.48
C ALA A 45 10.24 -7.37 15.62
N ILE A 46 9.66 -7.86 14.53
CA ILE A 46 8.27 -8.38 14.52
C ILE A 46 8.16 -9.87 14.21
N GLY A 47 9.29 -10.56 13.99
CA GLY A 47 9.31 -11.98 13.63
C GLY A 47 8.83 -12.25 12.20
N ALA A 48 9.03 -11.30 11.25
CA ALA A 48 8.65 -11.46 9.86
C ALA A 48 9.79 -12.00 8.99
N HIS A 49 9.46 -12.40 7.76
CA HIS A 49 10.42 -12.88 6.76
C HIS A 49 10.73 -11.78 5.76
N PRO A 50 11.96 -11.23 5.72
CA PRO A 50 12.34 -10.17 4.80
C PRO A 50 12.71 -10.76 3.43
N ILE A 51 12.25 -10.13 2.34
CA ILE A 51 12.63 -10.46 0.96
C ILE A 51 12.95 -9.16 0.24
N VAL A 52 14.20 -8.98 -0.16
CA VAL A 52 14.60 -7.81 -0.97
C VAL A 52 13.97 -7.94 -2.36
N CYS A 53 13.24 -6.91 -2.80
CA CYS A 53 12.55 -6.94 -4.08
C CYS A 53 12.26 -5.50 -4.56
N ASP A 54 12.62 -5.20 -5.80
CA ASP A 54 12.06 -4.10 -6.56
C ASP A 54 10.86 -4.60 -7.36
N HIS A 55 9.66 -4.19 -6.97
CA HIS A 55 8.42 -4.65 -7.57
C HIS A 55 8.20 -4.11 -9.01
N THR A 56 9.09 -3.30 -9.55
CA THR A 56 9.11 -2.90 -10.96
C THR A 56 10.00 -3.81 -11.82
N SER A 57 10.81 -4.68 -11.17
CA SER A 57 11.73 -5.62 -11.83
C SER A 57 11.10 -7.00 -11.97
N PRO A 58 10.85 -7.50 -13.20
CA PRO A 58 10.37 -8.87 -13.39
C PRO A 58 11.34 -9.94 -12.86
N GLU A 59 12.65 -9.66 -12.85
CA GLU A 59 13.67 -10.57 -12.31
C GLU A 59 13.54 -10.71 -10.79
N ASP A 60 13.44 -9.57 -10.07
CA ASP A 60 13.23 -9.57 -8.61
C ASP A 60 11.91 -10.25 -8.24
N LEU A 61 10.87 -10.03 -9.04
CA LEU A 61 9.58 -10.68 -8.85
C LEU A 61 9.64 -12.20 -9.02
N ALA A 62 10.45 -12.71 -9.95
CA ALA A 62 10.69 -14.15 -10.06
C ALA A 62 11.37 -14.71 -8.81
N GLY A 63 12.35 -13.97 -8.25
CA GLY A 63 12.98 -14.29 -6.96
C GLY A 63 11.98 -14.27 -5.79
N LEU A 64 11.10 -13.26 -5.74
CA LEU A 64 10.01 -13.16 -4.76
C LEU A 64 9.10 -14.39 -4.83
N ALA A 65 8.69 -14.78 -6.04
CA ALA A 65 7.85 -15.96 -6.23
C ALA A 65 8.51 -17.25 -5.72
N ALA A 66 9.81 -17.41 -5.89
CA ALA A 66 10.54 -18.58 -5.40
C ALA A 66 10.67 -18.60 -3.86
N ALA A 67 10.72 -17.42 -3.22
CA ALA A 67 10.88 -17.29 -1.78
C ALA A 67 9.56 -17.40 -0.98
N LEU A 68 8.42 -17.17 -1.63
CA LEU A 68 7.11 -17.20 -0.97
C LEU A 68 6.52 -18.62 -0.93
N PRO A 69 5.63 -18.91 0.05
CA PRO A 69 4.90 -20.18 0.10
C PRO A 69 3.98 -20.35 -1.12
N ALA A 70 3.58 -21.59 -1.37
CA ALA A 70 2.70 -21.93 -2.49
C ALA A 70 1.31 -21.30 -2.39
N THR A 71 0.86 -20.95 -1.19
CA THR A 71 -0.44 -20.31 -0.92
C THR A 71 -0.27 -19.00 -0.16
N LEU A 72 -1.12 -18.04 -0.44
CA LEU A 72 -1.15 -16.73 0.18
C LEU A 72 -2.59 -16.37 0.58
N ASP A 73 -2.79 -15.92 1.81
CA ASP A 73 -4.11 -15.55 2.31
C ASP A 73 -4.37 -14.04 2.20
N VAL A 74 -3.31 -13.25 2.35
CA VAL A 74 -3.40 -11.77 2.31
C VAL A 74 -2.25 -11.20 1.51
N LEU A 75 -2.59 -10.38 0.51
CA LEU A 75 -1.64 -9.53 -0.21
C LEU A 75 -1.93 -8.07 0.10
N VAL A 76 -0.94 -7.35 0.65
CA VAL A 76 -1.03 -5.90 0.86
C VAL A 76 -0.04 -5.18 -0.06
N ASN A 77 -0.57 -4.55 -1.10
CA ASN A 77 0.19 -3.70 -2.01
C ASN A 77 0.33 -2.30 -1.37
N ASN A 78 1.39 -2.13 -0.60
CA ASN A 78 1.70 -0.87 0.08
C ASN A 78 2.95 -0.18 -0.52
N ALA A 79 3.85 -0.90 -1.20
CA ALA A 79 5.00 -0.29 -1.85
C ALA A 79 4.56 0.85 -2.78
N GLY A 80 5.23 1.99 -2.66
CA GLY A 80 4.91 3.20 -3.40
C GLY A 80 5.28 4.46 -2.62
N GLY A 81 4.93 5.59 -3.17
CA GLY A 81 5.17 6.91 -2.57
C GLY A 81 5.20 8.01 -3.63
N ASN A 82 5.18 9.25 -3.19
CA ASN A 82 5.28 10.38 -4.11
C ASN A 82 6.76 10.70 -4.40
N THR A 83 7.24 10.28 -5.55
CA THR A 83 8.63 10.44 -5.99
C THR A 83 9.00 11.88 -6.36
N ASP A 84 8.02 12.79 -6.39
CA ASP A 84 8.23 14.20 -6.76
C ASP A 84 8.31 15.11 -5.53
N ILE A 85 8.10 14.60 -4.30
CA ILE A 85 8.25 15.40 -3.08
C ILE A 85 9.72 15.82 -2.93
N GLY A 86 9.94 17.14 -2.87
CA GLY A 86 11.28 17.73 -2.77
C GLY A 86 12.09 17.73 -4.07
N ALA A 87 11.56 17.15 -5.15
CA ALA A 87 12.19 17.22 -6.46
C ALA A 87 11.89 18.58 -7.14
N PRO A 88 12.81 19.11 -7.97
CA PRO A 88 12.54 20.28 -8.78
C PRO A 88 11.47 19.96 -9.83
N ASP A 89 10.74 21.01 -10.25
CA ASP A 89 9.78 20.88 -11.34
C ASP A 89 10.48 20.39 -12.63
N PRO A 90 9.84 19.48 -13.37
CA PRO A 90 10.44 18.95 -14.59
C PRO A 90 10.52 20.04 -15.67
N ASP A 91 11.72 20.20 -16.26
CA ASP A 91 11.96 21.13 -17.37
C ASP A 91 11.76 20.43 -18.72
N GLY A 92 10.74 20.85 -19.46
CA GLY A 92 10.38 20.36 -20.78
C GLY A 92 9.63 19.01 -20.80
N LEU A 93 9.09 18.68 -21.97
CA LEU A 93 8.19 17.52 -22.16
C LEU A 93 8.84 16.17 -21.83
N ALA A 94 10.15 16.02 -22.12
CA ALA A 94 10.86 14.76 -21.84
C ALA A 94 10.99 14.51 -20.34
N ALA A 95 11.35 15.53 -19.56
CA ALA A 95 11.44 15.45 -18.12
C ALA A 95 10.05 15.23 -17.49
N THR A 96 9.02 15.92 -17.98
CA THR A 96 7.63 15.71 -17.58
C THR A 96 7.20 14.26 -17.82
N ALA A 97 7.44 13.72 -19.00
CA ALA A 97 7.08 12.33 -19.33
C ALA A 97 7.82 11.33 -18.42
N ALA A 98 9.11 11.58 -18.12
CA ALA A 98 9.88 10.74 -17.20
C ALA A 98 9.32 10.80 -15.77
N ALA A 99 8.95 11.97 -15.25
CA ALA A 99 8.34 12.12 -13.93
C ALA A 99 7.02 11.35 -13.82
N TRP A 100 6.14 11.47 -14.82
CA TRP A 100 4.88 10.73 -14.87
C TRP A 100 5.09 9.22 -14.89
N ARG A 101 6.04 8.71 -15.69
CA ARG A 101 6.36 7.27 -15.71
C ARG A 101 6.83 6.78 -14.34
N ARG A 102 7.76 7.51 -13.68
CA ARG A 102 8.20 7.13 -12.32
C ARG A 102 7.04 7.01 -11.33
N GLN A 103 6.07 7.95 -11.37
CA GLN A 103 4.90 7.88 -10.50
C GLN A 103 3.99 6.69 -10.81
N LEU A 104 3.75 6.40 -12.09
CA LEU A 104 2.98 5.23 -12.51
C LEU A 104 3.70 3.93 -12.11
N ASP A 105 5.00 3.84 -12.36
CA ASP A 105 5.80 2.66 -12.01
C ASP A 105 5.74 2.42 -10.49
N ALA A 106 6.02 3.44 -9.69
CA ALA A 106 6.08 3.31 -8.24
C ALA A 106 4.72 3.02 -7.56
N ASN A 107 3.60 3.48 -8.12
CA ASN A 107 2.31 3.49 -7.42
C ASN A 107 1.21 2.64 -8.08
N LEU A 108 1.41 2.20 -9.32
CA LEU A 108 0.47 1.36 -10.06
C LEU A 108 1.14 0.07 -10.53
N ILE A 109 2.22 0.17 -11.32
CA ILE A 109 2.83 -0.99 -11.96
C ILE A 109 3.39 -1.98 -10.93
N THR A 110 3.98 -1.49 -9.84
CA THR A 110 4.41 -2.34 -8.71
C THR A 110 3.26 -3.21 -8.18
N ALA A 111 2.08 -2.63 -7.97
CA ALA A 111 0.92 -3.35 -7.46
C ALA A 111 0.35 -4.33 -8.51
N VAL A 112 0.28 -3.90 -9.78
CA VAL A 112 -0.20 -4.74 -10.88
C VAL A 112 0.69 -5.97 -11.04
N LEU A 113 2.00 -5.80 -11.21
CA LEU A 113 2.92 -6.91 -11.43
C LEU A 113 2.96 -7.88 -10.25
N THR A 114 2.97 -7.35 -9.02
CA THR A 114 2.94 -8.20 -7.82
C THR A 114 1.65 -9.01 -7.73
N THR A 115 0.51 -8.40 -8.02
CA THR A 115 -0.79 -9.07 -7.95
C THR A 115 -0.91 -10.13 -9.03
N GLU A 116 -0.55 -9.82 -10.28
CA GLU A 116 -0.56 -10.77 -11.40
C GLU A 116 0.32 -12.00 -11.09
N LEU A 117 1.53 -11.79 -10.58
CA LEU A 117 2.44 -12.86 -10.18
C LEU A 117 1.83 -13.80 -9.13
N LEU A 118 1.07 -13.25 -8.19
CA LEU A 118 0.60 -13.98 -7.00
C LEU A 118 -0.88 -14.38 -7.05
N THR A 119 -1.61 -13.97 -8.08
CA THR A 119 -3.05 -14.23 -8.22
C THR A 119 -3.39 -15.70 -8.01
N ASP A 120 -2.66 -16.62 -8.63
CA ASP A 120 -2.92 -18.06 -8.54
C ASP A 120 -2.61 -18.67 -7.17
N ARG A 121 -1.83 -17.97 -6.34
CA ARG A 121 -1.50 -18.38 -4.96
C ARG A 121 -2.54 -17.94 -3.94
N LEU A 122 -3.41 -16.99 -4.29
CA LEU A 122 -4.44 -16.49 -3.37
C LEU A 122 -5.45 -17.62 -3.06
N THR A 123 -5.59 -17.92 -1.77
CA THR A 123 -6.51 -18.94 -1.29
C THR A 123 -7.98 -18.47 -1.39
N PRO A 124 -8.95 -19.38 -1.57
CA PRO A 124 -10.36 -19.02 -1.43
C PRO A 124 -10.63 -18.38 -0.06
N GLY A 125 -11.30 -17.25 -0.06
CA GLY A 125 -11.46 -16.42 1.13
C GLY A 125 -10.26 -15.54 1.47
N GLY A 126 -9.24 -15.46 0.61
CA GLY A 126 -8.14 -14.51 0.71
C GLY A 126 -8.56 -13.07 0.41
N THR A 127 -7.64 -12.14 0.57
CA THR A 127 -7.89 -10.73 0.27
C THR A 127 -6.66 -10.04 -0.32
N VAL A 128 -6.91 -9.10 -1.23
CA VAL A 128 -5.93 -8.12 -1.70
C VAL A 128 -6.33 -6.75 -1.16
N VAL A 129 -5.38 -6.05 -0.56
CA VAL A 129 -5.58 -4.66 -0.11
C VAL A 129 -4.51 -3.78 -0.74
N HIS A 130 -4.95 -2.73 -1.42
CA HIS A 130 -4.05 -1.71 -1.97
C HIS A 130 -4.04 -0.48 -1.05
N ILE A 131 -2.85 0.10 -0.82
CA ILE A 131 -2.75 1.40 -0.16
C ILE A 131 -2.84 2.50 -1.22
N GLY A 132 -4.00 3.12 -1.25
CA GLY A 132 -4.32 4.29 -2.07
C GLY A 132 -3.85 5.61 -1.48
N SER A 133 -4.59 6.67 -1.73
CA SER A 133 -4.41 8.01 -1.14
C SER A 133 -5.61 8.90 -1.47
N ILE A 134 -5.96 9.83 -0.59
CA ILE A 134 -6.91 10.92 -0.90
C ILE A 134 -6.43 11.79 -2.07
N ALA A 135 -5.16 11.72 -2.44
CA ALA A 135 -4.61 12.39 -3.62
C ALA A 135 -5.28 11.93 -4.93
N ALA A 136 -5.82 10.70 -4.96
CA ALA A 136 -6.58 10.18 -6.09
C ALA A 136 -7.82 11.05 -6.41
N ASP A 137 -8.49 11.55 -5.37
CA ASP A 137 -9.74 12.30 -5.48
C ASP A 137 -9.49 13.82 -5.45
N LYS A 138 -8.48 14.27 -4.69
CA LYS A 138 -8.16 15.71 -4.56
C LYS A 138 -7.39 16.28 -5.74
N GLY A 139 -6.77 15.43 -6.55
CA GLY A 139 -5.80 15.83 -7.55
C GLY A 139 -4.44 16.17 -6.91
N ALA A 140 -3.39 15.53 -7.39
CA ALA A 140 -2.00 15.75 -6.96
C ALA A 140 -1.05 15.36 -8.10
N GLY A 141 -1.26 15.92 -9.28
CA GLY A 141 -0.44 15.65 -10.45
C GLY A 141 -0.36 14.17 -10.80
N ALA A 142 0.81 13.72 -11.21
CA ALA A 142 1.05 12.34 -11.62
C ALA A 142 0.86 11.33 -10.48
N TYR A 143 1.19 11.70 -9.24
CA TYR A 143 0.95 10.85 -8.07
C TYR A 143 -0.54 10.57 -7.86
N GLY A 144 -1.36 11.62 -7.85
CA GLY A 144 -2.82 11.49 -7.72
C GLY A 144 -3.41 10.66 -8.85
N ALA A 145 -2.97 10.89 -10.09
CA ALA A 145 -3.39 10.12 -11.25
C ALA A 145 -3.04 8.63 -11.13
N ALA A 146 -1.83 8.29 -10.66
CA ALA A 146 -1.43 6.90 -10.43
C ALA A 146 -2.28 6.21 -9.34
N LYS A 147 -2.59 6.92 -8.24
CA LYS A 147 -3.46 6.40 -7.17
C LYS A 147 -4.93 6.29 -7.60
N ALA A 148 -5.41 7.16 -8.48
CA ALA A 148 -6.73 7.04 -9.10
C ALA A 148 -6.80 5.84 -10.05
N ALA A 149 -5.76 5.61 -10.86
CA ALA A 149 -5.65 4.45 -11.73
C ALA A 149 -5.64 3.13 -10.92
N LEU A 150 -4.93 3.09 -9.79
CA LEU A 150 -4.94 1.96 -8.86
C LEU A 150 -6.35 1.66 -8.35
N ALA A 151 -7.10 2.69 -7.95
CA ALA A 151 -8.48 2.54 -7.47
C ALA A 151 -9.44 2.05 -8.58
N SER A 152 -9.28 2.55 -9.80
CA SER A 152 -10.06 2.11 -10.96
C SER A 152 -9.76 0.66 -11.31
N TRP A 153 -8.48 0.26 -11.37
CA TRP A 153 -8.07 -1.10 -11.64
C TRP A 153 -8.57 -2.09 -10.57
N ASN A 154 -8.58 -1.69 -9.30
CA ASN A 154 -9.10 -2.53 -8.20
C ASN A 154 -10.56 -2.98 -8.43
N VAL A 155 -11.38 -2.18 -9.10
CA VAL A 155 -12.79 -2.57 -9.41
C VAL A 155 -12.84 -3.77 -10.35
N ASP A 156 -11.99 -3.80 -11.37
CA ASP A 156 -11.89 -4.91 -12.31
C ASP A 156 -11.25 -6.14 -11.65
N LEU A 157 -10.19 -5.94 -10.87
CA LEU A 157 -9.55 -6.98 -10.08
C LEU A 157 -10.54 -7.66 -9.13
N ALA A 158 -11.38 -6.89 -8.44
CA ALA A 158 -12.40 -7.41 -7.53
C ALA A 158 -13.43 -8.31 -8.24
N ARG A 159 -13.81 -7.98 -9.48
CA ARG A 159 -14.68 -8.82 -10.30
C ARG A 159 -14.00 -10.13 -10.68
N THR A 160 -12.75 -10.05 -11.13
CA THR A 160 -11.95 -11.20 -11.54
C THR A 160 -11.72 -12.18 -10.38
N LEU A 161 -11.32 -11.66 -9.22
CA LEU A 161 -10.99 -12.48 -8.05
C LEU A 161 -12.25 -12.97 -7.29
N GLY A 162 -13.37 -12.27 -7.42
CA GLY A 162 -14.61 -12.56 -6.71
C GLY A 162 -15.16 -13.96 -6.98
N ALA A 163 -15.01 -14.46 -8.21
CA ALA A 163 -15.39 -15.83 -8.58
C ALA A 163 -14.64 -16.90 -7.79
N ARG A 164 -13.46 -16.59 -7.25
CA ARG A 164 -12.64 -17.46 -6.39
C ARG A 164 -12.87 -17.21 -4.90
N GLY A 165 -13.82 -16.33 -4.54
CA GLY A 165 -14.07 -15.94 -3.15
C GLY A 165 -12.98 -15.05 -2.56
N VAL A 166 -12.15 -14.41 -3.38
CA VAL A 166 -11.11 -13.47 -2.96
C VAL A 166 -11.64 -12.05 -3.08
N THR A 167 -11.43 -11.21 -2.06
CA THR A 167 -11.81 -9.79 -2.08
C THR A 167 -10.63 -8.92 -2.49
N ALA A 168 -10.91 -7.76 -3.12
CA ALA A 168 -9.91 -6.76 -3.45
C ALA A 168 -10.44 -5.36 -3.13
N ASN A 169 -9.72 -4.60 -2.30
CA ASN A 169 -10.14 -3.27 -1.84
C ASN A 169 -8.95 -2.30 -1.78
N VAL A 170 -9.26 -1.02 -1.81
CA VAL A 170 -8.31 0.08 -1.60
C VAL A 170 -8.57 0.73 -0.24
N VAL A 171 -7.54 0.92 0.56
CA VAL A 171 -7.55 1.81 1.73
C VAL A 171 -6.94 3.13 1.29
N SER A 172 -7.65 4.25 1.45
CA SER A 172 -7.24 5.59 1.02
C SER A 172 -6.89 6.48 2.22
N PRO A 173 -5.61 6.52 2.63
CA PRO A 173 -5.16 7.36 3.72
C PRO A 173 -5.23 8.85 3.40
N GLY A 174 -5.41 9.67 4.45
CA GLY A 174 -5.11 11.09 4.46
C GLY A 174 -3.64 11.36 4.81
N TYR A 175 -3.42 12.43 5.57
CA TYR A 175 -2.12 12.69 6.18
C TYR A 175 -1.89 11.72 7.34
N ILE A 176 -0.81 10.93 7.22
CA ILE A 176 -0.36 9.99 8.26
C ILE A 176 1.01 10.47 8.77
N ALA A 177 1.06 10.81 10.05
CA ALA A 177 2.30 11.19 10.73
C ALA A 177 3.22 9.96 10.91
N GLU A 178 4.44 10.18 11.37
CA GLU A 178 5.43 9.13 11.65
C GLU A 178 5.75 8.23 10.46
N THR A 179 5.68 8.80 9.24
CA THR A 179 6.07 8.13 8.01
C THR A 179 7.19 8.92 7.32
N GLU A 180 8.02 8.24 6.55
CA GLU A 180 9.06 8.89 5.74
C GLU A 180 8.47 9.75 4.60
N PHE A 181 7.18 9.66 4.33
CA PHE A 181 6.53 10.26 3.15
C PHE A 181 6.68 11.79 3.07
N PHE A 182 6.68 12.48 4.21
CA PHE A 182 6.82 13.94 4.30
C PHE A 182 8.01 14.38 5.14
N ALA A 183 8.90 13.46 5.56
CA ALA A 183 9.94 13.76 6.56
C ALA A 183 10.77 15.00 6.22
N ASP A 184 11.19 15.14 4.94
CA ASP A 184 12.11 16.19 4.50
C ASP A 184 11.42 17.52 4.14
N VAL A 185 10.07 17.55 4.07
CA VAL A 185 9.31 18.73 3.60
C VAL A 185 8.18 19.14 4.57
N MET A 186 8.11 18.53 5.74
CA MET A 186 7.12 18.88 6.75
C MET A 186 7.55 20.12 7.53
N THR A 187 6.75 21.18 7.42
CA THR A 187 6.87 22.38 8.26
C THR A 187 5.74 22.40 9.28
N GLU A 188 5.90 23.15 10.37
CA GLU A 188 4.85 23.32 11.38
C GLU A 188 3.56 23.89 10.78
N GLN A 189 3.68 24.86 9.87
CA GLN A 189 2.54 25.43 9.15
C GLN A 189 1.83 24.38 8.29
N ARG A 190 2.58 23.55 7.57
CA ARG A 190 2.01 22.48 6.75
C ARG A 190 1.33 21.43 7.62
N TYR A 191 1.96 21.01 8.72
CA TYR A 191 1.38 20.11 9.70
C TYR A 191 0.04 20.63 10.22
N SER A 192 0.02 21.89 10.73
CA SER A 192 -1.18 22.53 11.25
C SER A 192 -2.30 22.59 10.20
N THR A 193 -1.96 22.90 8.94
CA THR A 193 -2.93 22.95 7.84
C THR A 193 -3.52 21.56 7.54
N LEU A 194 -2.70 20.51 7.54
CA LEU A 194 -3.15 19.14 7.28
C LEU A 194 -4.02 18.59 8.41
N VAL A 195 -3.67 18.90 9.67
CA VAL A 195 -4.48 18.53 10.85
C VAL A 195 -5.81 19.28 10.86
N ALA A 196 -5.80 20.59 10.60
CA ALA A 196 -7.01 21.40 10.55
C ALA A 196 -7.99 20.97 9.44
N ALA A 197 -7.50 20.32 8.38
CA ALA A 197 -8.34 19.75 7.34
C ALA A 197 -9.09 18.48 7.78
N THR A 198 -8.68 17.83 8.89
CA THR A 198 -9.36 16.62 9.39
C THR A 198 -10.55 17.00 10.27
N SER A 199 -11.64 16.25 10.18
CA SER A 199 -12.80 16.41 11.08
C SER A 199 -12.52 15.88 12.49
N VAL A 200 -11.56 14.94 12.64
CA VAL A 200 -11.18 14.36 13.93
C VAL A 200 -10.15 15.20 14.69
N GLY A 201 -9.60 16.26 14.09
CA GLY A 201 -8.71 17.23 14.74
C GLY A 201 -7.30 16.70 15.05
N ARG A 202 -6.86 15.61 14.43
CA ARG A 202 -5.50 15.05 14.57
C ARG A 202 -4.96 14.51 13.26
N ALA A 203 -3.65 14.37 13.17
CA ALA A 203 -3.01 13.55 12.15
C ALA A 203 -3.43 12.08 12.31
N GLY A 204 -3.48 11.33 11.22
CA GLY A 204 -3.55 9.88 11.29
C GLY A 204 -2.21 9.29 11.71
N GLU A 205 -2.25 8.09 12.27
CA GLU A 205 -1.09 7.27 12.60
C GLU A 205 -1.07 6.02 11.72
N PRO A 206 0.10 5.39 11.49
CA PRO A 206 0.17 4.14 10.74
C PRO A 206 -0.77 3.04 11.28
N ALA A 207 -1.03 3.03 12.59
CA ALA A 207 -1.94 2.10 13.24
C ALA A 207 -3.42 2.29 12.81
N ASP A 208 -3.86 3.53 12.51
CA ASP A 208 -5.21 3.80 11.99
C ASP A 208 -5.44 3.07 10.64
N ILE A 209 -4.41 3.01 9.81
CA ILE A 209 -4.45 2.31 8.53
C ILE A 209 -4.36 0.80 8.72
N ALA A 210 -3.44 0.34 9.57
CA ALA A 210 -3.23 -1.07 9.84
C ALA A 210 -4.50 -1.75 10.37
N GLY A 211 -5.24 -1.10 11.27
CA GLY A 211 -6.51 -1.60 11.79
C GLY A 211 -7.55 -1.85 10.68
N THR A 212 -7.65 -0.93 9.72
CA THR A 212 -8.56 -1.10 8.57
C THR A 212 -8.12 -2.23 7.64
N VAL A 213 -6.82 -2.35 7.36
CA VAL A 213 -6.27 -3.43 6.53
C VAL A 213 -6.54 -4.80 7.17
N VAL A 214 -6.28 -4.93 8.47
CA VAL A 214 -6.56 -6.15 9.23
C VAL A 214 -8.06 -6.48 9.23
N TYR A 215 -8.94 -5.48 9.39
CA TYR A 215 -10.38 -5.68 9.28
C TYR A 215 -10.78 -6.21 7.91
N LEU A 216 -10.27 -5.62 6.82
CA LEU A 216 -10.55 -6.09 5.45
C LEU A 216 -10.06 -7.53 5.21
N ALA A 217 -9.04 -7.99 5.92
CA ALA A 217 -8.55 -9.37 5.88
C ALA A 217 -9.28 -10.31 6.86
N SER A 218 -10.31 -9.84 7.57
CA SER A 218 -11.06 -10.62 8.54
C SER A 218 -12.30 -11.31 7.93
N PRO A 219 -12.85 -12.33 8.58
CA PRO A 219 -14.13 -12.92 8.16
C PRO A 219 -15.29 -11.93 8.09
N GLY A 220 -15.28 -10.85 8.92
CA GLY A 220 -16.32 -9.83 8.95
C GLY A 220 -16.37 -8.95 7.70
N ALA A 221 -15.30 -8.94 6.88
CA ALA A 221 -15.21 -8.12 5.67
C ALA A 221 -15.43 -8.92 4.36
N ARG A 222 -15.85 -10.16 4.41
CA ARG A 222 -16.00 -11.05 3.23
C ARG A 222 -17.00 -10.56 2.19
N TYR A 223 -17.85 -9.63 2.52
CA TYR A 223 -18.82 -9.03 1.59
C TYR A 223 -18.42 -7.63 1.13
N ILE A 224 -17.18 -7.20 1.48
CA ILE A 224 -16.61 -5.92 1.06
C ILE A 224 -15.56 -6.20 -0.02
N THR A 225 -15.86 -5.83 -1.26
CA THR A 225 -14.93 -5.96 -2.40
C THR A 225 -15.18 -4.86 -3.43
N GLY A 226 -14.16 -4.48 -4.19
CA GLY A 226 -14.22 -3.42 -5.19
C GLY A 226 -14.32 -2.01 -4.61
N GLN A 227 -14.13 -1.85 -3.30
CA GLN A 227 -14.34 -0.57 -2.61
C GLN A 227 -13.04 0.21 -2.42
N THR A 228 -13.18 1.54 -2.35
CA THR A 228 -12.16 2.45 -1.82
C THR A 228 -12.64 2.98 -0.48
N LEU A 229 -11.98 2.59 0.59
CA LEU A 229 -12.31 3.00 1.96
C LEU A 229 -11.45 4.21 2.34
N ALA A 230 -12.10 5.34 2.55
CA ALA A 230 -11.45 6.57 3.01
C ALA A 230 -11.09 6.46 4.50
N VAL A 231 -9.79 6.45 4.84
CA VAL A 231 -9.26 6.43 6.22
C VAL A 231 -8.40 7.67 6.39
N ASN A 232 -9.04 8.82 6.50
CA ASN A 232 -8.38 10.13 6.38
C ASN A 232 -8.86 11.14 7.44
N GLY A 233 -9.52 10.67 8.51
CA GLY A 233 -10.02 11.54 9.57
C GLY A 233 -11.09 12.55 9.13
N GLY A 234 -11.75 12.31 7.99
CA GLY A 234 -12.74 13.21 7.41
C GLY A 234 -12.14 14.38 6.60
N ALA A 235 -10.84 14.35 6.31
CA ALA A 235 -10.19 15.38 5.48
C ALA A 235 -10.70 15.39 4.03
N TRP A 236 -11.23 14.27 3.56
CA TRP A 236 -11.88 14.13 2.26
C TRP A 236 -12.91 12.98 2.33
N PRO A 237 -14.16 13.28 2.73
CA PRO A 237 -15.20 12.26 2.80
C PRO A 237 -15.53 11.72 1.40
N SER A 238 -15.61 10.40 1.25
CA SER A 238 -16.19 9.76 0.06
C SER A 238 -17.72 9.86 0.11
N ARG A 239 -18.35 10.04 -1.04
CA ARG A 239 -19.80 10.02 -1.19
C ARG A 239 -20.23 8.82 -2.04
#